data_551690ae91e623edacc8905247378471
#
_entry.id   551690ae91e623edacc8905247378471
#
_cell.length_a   1.000
_cell.length_b   1.000
_cell.length_c   1.000
_cell.angle_alpha   90.00
_cell.angle_beta   90.00
_cell.angle_gamma   90.00
#
_symmetry.space_group_name_H-M   'P 1'
#
loop_
_entity.id
_entity.type
_entity.pdbx_description
1 polymer ?
#
loop_
_entity_poly.entity_id
_entity_poly.type
_entity_poly.pdbx_seq_one_letter_code
_entity_poly.pdbx_strand_id
1 'polypeptide(L)'
;MAEIRTGTCSWTDRTLLESKTFYPPGLKSAEGRLKFYAQHFNTVEVDSTFYALPARRNAELWAERTPPDFIFHIKAFGLLTPHSVEVARLPPLRREMLPPSQRELLRPHAPPAATRDTASP
;
A
#
# COMPACT_ATOMS: atom_id res chain seq x y z
N MET A 1 -9.50 32.65 7.00
CA MET A 1 -9.82 31.54 7.93
C MET A 1 -8.93 30.35 7.61
N ALA A 2 -8.45 29.69 8.63
CA ALA A 2 -7.71 28.42 8.42
C ALA A 2 -8.70 27.34 7.95
N GLU A 3 -8.31 26.58 6.93
CA GLU A 3 -9.05 25.42 6.49
C GLU A 3 -8.67 24.21 7.34
N ILE A 4 -9.65 23.56 7.93
CA ILE A 4 -9.43 22.33 8.71
C ILE A 4 -9.79 21.13 7.85
N ARG A 5 -8.84 20.19 7.75
CA ARG A 5 -9.04 18.91 7.07
C ARG A 5 -8.93 17.77 8.06
N THR A 6 -9.83 16.83 7.94
CA THR A 6 -9.86 15.63 8.78
C THR A 6 -9.83 14.38 7.92
N GLY A 7 -9.11 13.37 8.38
CA GLY A 7 -8.98 12.11 7.69
C GLY A 7 -8.29 11.07 8.55
N THR A 8 -8.02 9.93 7.97
CA THR A 8 -7.35 8.80 8.61
C THR A 8 -6.06 8.42 7.90
N CYS A 9 -5.25 7.60 8.54
CA CYS A 9 -4.13 6.93 7.90
C CYS A 9 -4.67 5.73 7.11
N SER A 10 -4.73 5.86 5.78
CA SER A 10 -5.39 4.93 4.84
C SER A 10 -6.94 4.91 4.93
N TRP A 11 -7.59 4.76 3.78
CA TRP A 11 -9.04 4.47 3.69
C TRP A 11 -9.33 2.96 3.73
N THR A 12 -8.31 2.12 3.76
CA THR A 12 -8.39 0.66 3.88
C THR A 12 -7.67 0.13 5.10
N ASP A 13 -7.48 0.98 6.11
CA ASP A 13 -6.93 0.54 7.37
C ASP A 13 -7.71 -0.65 7.94
N ARG A 14 -6.97 -1.60 8.50
CA ARG A 14 -7.54 -2.85 9.00
C ARG A 14 -8.62 -2.61 10.03
N THR A 15 -8.38 -1.71 10.97
CA THR A 15 -9.35 -1.40 12.03
C THR A 15 -10.61 -0.74 11.47
N LEU A 16 -10.46 0.12 10.46
CA LEU A 16 -11.58 0.76 9.77
C LEU A 16 -12.45 -0.27 9.05
N LEU A 17 -11.85 -1.29 8.46
CA LEU A 17 -12.57 -2.37 7.77
C LEU A 17 -13.21 -3.36 8.74
N GLU A 18 -12.50 -3.78 9.77
CA GLU A 18 -12.93 -4.79 10.74
C GLU A 18 -13.98 -4.28 11.72
N SER A 19 -13.99 -2.98 12.01
CA SER A 19 -14.99 -2.36 12.90
C SER A 19 -16.42 -2.54 12.38
N LYS A 20 -16.60 -2.66 11.06
CA LYS A 20 -17.91 -2.73 10.36
C LYS A 20 -18.86 -1.58 10.67
N THR A 21 -18.31 -0.49 11.22
CA THR A 21 -19.09 0.69 11.63
C THR A 21 -19.03 1.82 10.64
N PHE A 22 -17.96 1.93 9.85
CA PHE A 22 -17.77 3.02 8.90
C PHE A 22 -18.32 2.68 7.50
N TYR A 23 -17.82 1.59 6.89
CA TYR A 23 -18.29 1.20 5.56
C TYR A 23 -19.61 0.45 5.61
N PRO A 24 -20.55 0.73 4.68
CA PRO A 24 -21.78 -0.03 4.59
C PRO A 24 -21.53 -1.52 4.33
N PRO A 25 -22.39 -2.41 4.86
CA PRO A 25 -22.33 -3.82 4.53
C PRO A 25 -22.37 -4.06 3.01
N GLY A 26 -21.49 -4.92 2.51
CA GLY A 26 -21.44 -5.24 1.09
C GLY A 26 -20.59 -4.32 0.22
N LEU A 27 -20.12 -3.17 0.73
CA LEU A 27 -19.20 -2.28 0.02
C LEU A 27 -17.78 -2.86 0.04
N LYS A 28 -17.43 -3.65 -0.97
CA LYS A 28 -16.16 -4.39 -1.02
C LYS A 28 -15.19 -3.88 -2.09
N SER A 29 -15.68 -3.15 -3.12
CA SER A 29 -14.82 -2.66 -4.20
C SER A 29 -13.88 -1.56 -3.74
N ALA A 30 -12.66 -1.54 -4.27
CA ALA A 30 -11.68 -0.50 -3.99
C ALA A 30 -12.20 0.89 -4.40
N GLU A 31 -12.86 0.98 -5.54
CA GLU A 31 -13.48 2.20 -6.02
C GLU A 31 -14.60 2.70 -5.09
N GLY A 32 -15.52 1.82 -4.74
CA GLY A 32 -16.65 2.17 -3.88
C GLY A 32 -16.19 2.64 -2.50
N ARG A 33 -15.18 1.98 -1.92
CA ARG A 33 -14.63 2.38 -0.62
C ARG A 33 -14.00 3.77 -0.66
N LEU A 34 -13.19 4.07 -1.66
CA LEU A 34 -12.56 5.39 -1.76
C LEU A 34 -13.59 6.50 -2.02
N LYS A 35 -14.57 6.26 -2.90
CA LYS A 35 -15.67 7.19 -3.14
C LYS A 35 -16.49 7.44 -1.87
N PHE A 36 -16.80 6.40 -1.12
CA PHE A 36 -17.53 6.53 0.16
C PHE A 36 -16.68 7.29 1.20
N TYR A 37 -15.40 6.97 1.32
CA TYR A 37 -14.49 7.66 2.23
C TYR A 37 -14.44 9.17 1.94
N ALA A 38 -14.32 9.55 0.67
CA ALA A 38 -14.25 10.94 0.24
C ALA A 38 -15.54 11.74 0.46
N GLN A 39 -16.66 11.08 0.74
CA GLN A 39 -17.92 11.73 1.14
C GLN A 39 -17.91 12.15 2.63
N HIS A 40 -17.06 11.54 3.46
CA HIS A 40 -17.01 11.74 4.90
C HIS A 40 -15.76 12.48 5.37
N PHE A 41 -14.67 12.36 4.62
CA PHE A 41 -13.39 12.99 4.91
C PHE A 41 -12.90 13.79 3.70
N ASN A 42 -12.16 14.86 3.94
CA ASN A 42 -11.63 15.73 2.88
C ASN A 42 -10.11 15.56 2.68
N THR A 43 -9.52 14.62 3.39
CA THR A 43 -8.10 14.25 3.26
C THR A 43 -7.86 12.81 3.72
N VAL A 44 -6.72 12.26 3.31
CA VAL A 44 -6.22 10.96 3.76
C VAL A 44 -4.70 10.95 3.74
N GLU A 45 -4.06 10.23 4.65
CA GLU A 45 -2.66 9.87 4.55
C GLU A 45 -2.51 8.54 3.82
N VAL A 46 -1.65 8.49 2.81
CA VAL A 46 -1.28 7.26 2.10
C VAL A 46 0.07 6.79 2.64
N ASP A 47 0.06 5.84 3.54
CA ASP A 47 1.25 5.30 4.22
C ASP A 47 1.92 4.16 3.45
N SER A 48 1.19 3.44 2.61
CA SER A 48 1.71 2.34 1.79
C SER A 48 2.85 2.76 0.85
N THR A 49 2.89 4.02 0.47
CA THR A 49 3.94 4.59 -0.38
C THR A 49 5.31 4.66 0.28
N PHE A 50 5.37 4.57 1.61
CA PHE A 50 6.63 4.41 2.34
C PHE A 50 7.31 3.08 1.99
N TYR A 51 6.54 2.02 1.81
CA TYR A 51 7.04 0.67 1.55
C TYR A 51 7.27 0.39 0.06
N ALA A 52 6.45 0.93 -0.81
CA ALA A 52 6.54 0.75 -2.25
C ALA A 52 5.92 1.92 -3.00
N LEU A 53 6.56 2.35 -4.10
CA LEU A 53 5.97 3.36 -4.98
C LEU A 53 4.72 2.77 -5.65
N PRO A 54 3.61 3.51 -5.67
CA PRO A 54 2.41 3.05 -6.36
C PRO A 54 2.62 3.06 -7.88
N ALA A 55 1.95 2.17 -8.58
CA ALA A 55 1.86 2.26 -10.02
C ALA A 55 1.15 3.58 -10.41
N ARG A 56 1.60 4.21 -11.48
CA ARG A 56 1.00 5.45 -12.00
C ARG A 56 -0.52 5.35 -12.14
N ARG A 57 -1.01 4.24 -12.69
CA ARG A 57 -2.45 4.00 -12.85
C ARG A 57 -3.22 4.03 -11.53
N ASN A 58 -2.63 3.58 -10.44
CA ASN A 58 -3.28 3.64 -9.13
C ASN A 58 -3.46 5.08 -8.66
N ALA A 59 -2.44 5.93 -8.83
CA ALA A 59 -2.54 7.34 -8.47
C ALA A 59 -3.59 8.07 -9.32
N GLU A 60 -3.67 7.78 -10.61
CA GLU A 60 -4.71 8.30 -11.50
C GLU A 60 -6.12 7.89 -11.02
N LEU A 61 -6.31 6.61 -10.69
CA LEU A 61 -7.58 6.11 -10.16
C LEU A 61 -7.97 6.76 -8.82
N TRP A 62 -7.01 7.03 -7.95
CA TRP A 62 -7.30 7.75 -6.70
C TRP A 62 -7.83 9.16 -6.98
N ALA A 63 -7.20 9.87 -7.90
CA ALA A 63 -7.67 11.21 -8.30
C ALA A 63 -9.05 11.17 -8.97
N GLU A 64 -9.30 10.20 -9.85
CA GLU A 64 -10.59 10.03 -10.54
C GLU A 64 -11.74 9.72 -9.57
N ARG A 65 -11.45 9.08 -8.45
CA ARG A 65 -12.44 8.58 -7.47
C ARG A 65 -12.73 9.54 -6.32
N THR A 66 -12.11 10.70 -6.31
CA THR A 66 -12.23 11.71 -5.27
C THR A 66 -12.56 13.08 -5.84
N PRO A 67 -13.21 13.97 -5.05
CA PRO A 67 -13.47 15.33 -5.48
C PRO A 67 -12.21 16.14 -5.78
N PRO A 68 -12.27 17.22 -6.59
CA PRO A 68 -11.09 18.03 -6.95
C PRO A 68 -10.37 18.68 -5.77
N ASP A 69 -11.06 18.92 -4.67
CA ASP A 69 -10.54 19.53 -3.44
C ASP A 69 -10.05 18.50 -2.40
N PHE A 70 -10.16 17.21 -2.70
CA PHE A 70 -9.69 16.16 -1.83
C PHE A 70 -8.14 16.11 -1.80
N ILE A 71 -7.54 16.08 -0.63
CA ILE A 71 -6.08 16.10 -0.47
C ILE A 71 -5.55 14.73 -0.05
N PHE A 72 -4.59 14.23 -0.80
CA PHE A 72 -3.79 13.06 -0.44
C PHE A 72 -2.46 13.51 0.18
N HIS A 73 -2.21 13.13 1.42
CA HIS A 73 -0.88 13.24 2.03
C HIS A 73 -0.12 11.95 1.75
N ILE A 74 0.90 12.05 0.90
CA ILE A 74 1.69 10.89 0.47
C ILE A 74 2.91 10.77 1.38
N LYS A 75 3.00 9.67 2.11
CA LYS A 75 4.18 9.37 2.91
C LYS A 75 5.38 9.13 1.99
N ALA A 76 6.50 9.78 2.28
CA ALA A 76 7.71 9.64 1.47
C ALA A 76 8.16 8.17 1.39
N PHE A 77 8.57 7.74 0.19
CA PHE A 77 9.14 6.41 0.02
C PHE A 77 10.39 6.25 0.90
N GLY A 78 10.50 5.14 1.62
CA GLY A 78 11.54 4.93 2.62
C GLY A 78 12.96 5.13 2.11
N LEU A 79 13.22 4.87 0.82
CA LEU A 79 14.52 5.12 0.20
C LEU A 79 14.89 6.62 0.14
N LEU A 80 13.92 7.52 0.18
CA LEU A 80 14.12 8.98 0.22
C LEU A 80 14.41 9.50 1.64
N THR A 81 14.42 8.62 2.60
CA THR A 81 14.67 8.87 4.01
C THR A 81 15.85 7.98 4.47
N PRO A 82 16.44 8.20 5.65
CA PRO A 82 17.53 7.32 6.14
C PRO A 82 17.05 5.94 6.61
N HIS A 83 15.94 5.44 6.07
CA HIS A 83 15.42 4.12 6.39
C HIS A 83 15.87 3.07 5.37
N SER A 84 16.05 1.85 5.82
CA SER A 84 16.27 0.70 4.93
C SER A 84 14.97 0.33 4.22
N VAL A 85 15.10 -0.07 2.96
CA VAL A 85 13.98 -0.53 2.12
C VAL A 85 14.29 -1.94 1.62
N GLU A 86 13.29 -2.80 1.64
CA GLU A 86 13.42 -4.13 1.03
C GLU A 86 13.73 -4.00 -0.46
N VAL A 87 14.76 -4.68 -0.93
CA VAL A 87 15.17 -4.61 -2.33
C VAL A 87 14.05 -5.05 -3.28
N ALA A 88 13.19 -5.98 -2.85
CA ALA A 88 12.01 -6.41 -3.61
C ALA A 88 11.01 -5.27 -3.88
N ARG A 89 11.04 -4.20 -3.09
CA ARG A 89 10.16 -3.03 -3.21
C ARG A 89 10.73 -1.94 -4.11
N LEU A 90 11.97 -2.08 -4.55
CA LEU A 90 12.58 -1.13 -5.48
C LEU A 90 11.94 -1.25 -6.87
N PRO A 91 11.84 -0.13 -7.62
CA PRO A 91 11.50 -0.18 -9.03
C PRO A 91 12.44 -1.12 -9.81
N PRO A 92 11.96 -1.82 -10.84
CA PRO A 92 12.74 -2.81 -11.56
C PRO A 92 14.10 -2.29 -12.04
N LEU A 93 14.13 -1.11 -12.65
CA LEU A 93 15.36 -0.47 -13.13
C LEU A 93 16.41 -0.29 -12.01
N ARG A 94 15.98 0.08 -10.81
CA ARG A 94 16.87 0.24 -9.66
C ARG A 94 17.39 -1.09 -9.14
N ARG A 95 16.60 -2.15 -9.22
CA ARG A 95 17.05 -3.51 -8.86
C ARG A 95 18.14 -4.01 -9.79
N GLU A 96 18.07 -3.71 -11.09
CA GLU A 96 19.08 -4.10 -12.08
C GLU A 96 20.42 -3.41 -11.86
N MET A 97 20.42 -2.22 -11.26
CA MET A 97 21.63 -1.47 -10.92
C MET A 97 22.35 -2.00 -9.67
N LEU A 98 21.74 -2.88 -8.91
CA LEU A 98 22.35 -3.44 -7.71
C LEU A 98 23.44 -4.46 -8.03
N PRO A 99 24.47 -4.59 -7.17
CA PRO A 99 25.45 -5.67 -7.28
C PRO A 99 24.77 -7.05 -7.27
N PRO A 100 25.35 -8.06 -7.95
CA PRO A 100 24.78 -9.41 -8.01
C PRO A 100 24.46 -10.02 -6.65
N SER A 101 25.34 -9.82 -5.67
CA SER A 101 25.14 -10.29 -4.28
C SER A 101 23.87 -9.75 -3.63
N GLN A 102 23.51 -8.50 -3.92
CA GLN A 102 22.28 -7.90 -3.39
C GLN A 102 21.04 -8.31 -4.21
N ARG A 103 21.20 -8.62 -5.49
CA ARG A 103 20.11 -9.15 -6.32
C ARG A 103 19.73 -10.58 -5.94
N GLU A 104 20.67 -11.35 -5.44
CA GLU A 104 20.44 -12.75 -5.02
C GLU A 104 19.54 -12.83 -3.78
N LEU A 105 19.57 -11.83 -2.90
CA LEU A 105 18.65 -11.67 -1.77
C LEU A 105 17.17 -11.45 -2.20
N LEU A 106 16.93 -11.21 -3.49
CA LEU A 106 15.61 -11.04 -4.08
C LEU A 106 14.91 -12.32 -4.48
N ARG A 107 15.64 -13.45 -4.52
CA ARG A 107 15.02 -14.74 -4.83
C ARG A 107 14.08 -15.10 -3.67
N PRO A 108 12.80 -15.38 -3.93
CA PRO A 108 11.95 -15.92 -2.90
C PRO A 108 12.65 -17.16 -2.34
N HIS A 109 12.80 -17.22 -1.03
CA HIS A 109 13.24 -18.44 -0.37
C HIS A 109 12.27 -19.55 -0.83
N ALA A 110 12.77 -20.50 -1.60
CA ALA A 110 12.00 -21.69 -1.88
C ALA A 110 11.62 -22.29 -0.51
N PRO A 111 10.36 -22.61 -0.27
CA PRO A 111 10.00 -23.29 0.96
C PRO A 111 10.86 -24.54 1.07
N PRO A 112 11.35 -24.90 2.29
CA PRO A 112 12.11 -26.10 2.48
C PRO A 112 11.32 -27.26 1.87
N ALA A 113 11.99 -28.07 1.05
CA ALA A 113 11.37 -29.23 0.42
C ALA A 113 10.70 -30.05 1.53
N ALA A 114 9.41 -30.27 1.38
CA ALA A 114 8.67 -31.11 2.31
C ALA A 114 9.38 -32.46 2.34
N THR A 115 9.98 -32.77 3.47
CA THR A 115 10.50 -34.09 3.75
C THR A 115 9.32 -35.04 3.66
N ARG A 116 9.26 -35.83 2.58
CA ARG A 116 8.34 -36.96 2.53
C ARG A 116 8.78 -37.91 3.63
N ASP A 117 8.04 -37.92 4.70
CA ASP A 117 8.06 -39.02 5.66
C ASP A 117 7.61 -40.29 4.93
N THR A 118 8.56 -41.08 4.51
CA THR A 118 8.32 -42.46 4.11
C THR A 118 8.22 -43.29 5.37
N ALA A 119 7.11 -43.19 6.04
CA ALA A 119 6.72 -44.23 6.99
C ALA A 119 6.05 -45.35 6.17
N SER A 120 6.77 -46.40 5.95
CA SER A 120 6.23 -47.72 5.56
C SER A 120 6.14 -48.62 6.79
N PRO A 121 5.32 -49.63 6.69
CA PRO A 121 4.32 -50.13 7.67
C PRO A 121 4.89 -50.92 8.78
#